data_1a8f27406bac33bc1f36481521cfa508
#
_entry.id   1a8f27406bac33bc1f36481521cfa508
#
_cell.length_a   1.000
_cell.length_b   1.000
_cell.length_c   1.000
_cell.angle_alpha   90.00
_cell.angle_beta   90.00
_cell.angle_gamma   90.00
#
_symmetry.space_group_name_H-M   'P 1'
#
loop_
_entity.id
_entity.type
_entity.pdbx_description
1 polymer ?
#
loop_
_entity_poly.entity_id
_entity_poly.type
_entity_poly.pdbx_seq_one_letter_code
_entity_poly.pdbx_strand_id
1 'polypeptide(L)'
;MSKVKGSPPIQKKHNKQTLADKADKYDCYQQSVQEPEHEIDIFDQAFREAYNRKALKLREDFCGTFAVCCYWVESDSKRSAWGIDLCEETLQWGKNNNLNKLKGKDSRRVTVMEQDVRECSTPQVDVLAAQNFSFWIFKTREEVLEYFKVAYANLASEGVIVMDMMGGRDCYDSDLVDKRTIVKGKKGFKYHWEQAYFNPVNSHCKFYIHFKFADGSKMKKAFQYDWRFWTIPEVRELLMEAGFKDTVVYWEEDTEDDEDATWSK
;
A
#
# COMPACT_ATOMS: atom_id res chain seq x y z
N MET A 1 -72.41 16.43 -6.90
CA MET A 1 -71.37 15.63 -7.56
C MET A 1 -70.04 16.38 -7.49
N SER A 2 -69.22 16.00 -6.55
CA SER A 2 -67.91 16.64 -6.30
C SER A 2 -66.82 15.88 -7.12
N LYS A 3 -66.09 16.61 -7.98
CA LYS A 3 -64.99 16.07 -8.77
C LYS A 3 -63.76 15.92 -7.89
N VAL A 4 -63.31 14.68 -7.65
CA VAL A 4 -62.04 14.37 -7.04
C VAL A 4 -60.94 14.74 -8.05
N LYS A 5 -60.08 15.71 -7.70
CA LYS A 5 -58.86 16.04 -8.46
C LYS A 5 -57.81 14.96 -8.18
N GLY A 6 -57.45 14.19 -9.19
CA GLY A 6 -56.36 13.23 -9.13
C GLY A 6 -55.01 13.93 -8.88
N SER A 7 -54.21 13.38 -7.97
CA SER A 7 -52.86 13.84 -7.69
C SER A 7 -51.93 13.63 -8.93
N PRO A 8 -51.00 14.54 -9.22
CA PRO A 8 -50.10 14.39 -10.36
C PRO A 8 -49.15 13.20 -10.13
N PRO A 9 -48.73 12.52 -11.21
CA PRO A 9 -47.84 11.37 -11.09
C PRO A 9 -46.47 11.79 -10.55
N ILE A 10 -45.98 11.04 -9.56
CA ILE A 10 -44.63 11.21 -9.00
C ILE A 10 -43.63 10.89 -10.11
N GLN A 11 -43.01 11.90 -10.69
CA GLN A 11 -41.88 11.72 -11.59
C GLN A 11 -40.72 11.08 -10.82
N LYS A 12 -40.41 9.82 -11.12
CA LYS A 12 -39.18 9.17 -10.69
C LYS A 12 -38.04 9.95 -11.33
N LYS A 13 -37.33 10.76 -10.53
CA LYS A 13 -36.03 11.33 -10.93
C LYS A 13 -35.11 10.15 -11.22
N HIS A 14 -34.76 9.93 -12.48
CA HIS A 14 -33.62 9.11 -12.83
C HIS A 14 -32.38 9.77 -12.23
N ASN A 15 -31.89 9.25 -11.12
CA ASN A 15 -30.63 9.71 -10.54
C ASN A 15 -29.52 9.34 -11.54
N LYS A 16 -28.98 10.34 -12.21
CA LYS A 16 -27.83 10.17 -13.09
C LYS A 16 -26.66 9.71 -12.22
N GLN A 17 -26.09 8.55 -12.53
CA GLN A 17 -24.92 8.04 -11.83
C GLN A 17 -23.80 9.07 -11.83
N THR A 18 -23.23 9.32 -10.64
CA THR A 18 -22.11 10.24 -10.43
C THR A 18 -20.77 9.61 -10.86
N LEU A 19 -19.70 10.41 -10.88
CA LEU A 19 -18.35 9.86 -11.12
C LEU A 19 -17.93 8.93 -9.98
N ALA A 20 -18.30 9.24 -8.74
CA ALA A 20 -18.03 8.36 -7.61
C ALA A 20 -18.72 6.99 -7.71
N ASP A 21 -19.97 6.94 -8.25
CA ASP A 21 -20.71 5.69 -8.43
C ASP A 21 -20.10 4.79 -9.52
N LYS A 22 -19.27 5.34 -10.39
CA LYS A 22 -18.64 4.64 -11.52
C LYS A 22 -17.19 4.31 -11.31
N ALA A 23 -16.54 4.99 -10.35
CA ALA A 23 -15.14 4.83 -10.09
C ALA A 23 -14.86 3.52 -9.37
N ASP A 24 -13.76 2.88 -9.74
CA ASP A 24 -13.19 1.75 -9.03
C ASP A 24 -12.23 2.26 -7.94
N LYS A 25 -12.45 1.82 -6.69
CA LYS A 25 -11.65 2.27 -5.55
C LYS A 25 -10.17 1.84 -5.65
N TYR A 26 -9.93 0.65 -6.20
CA TYR A 26 -8.56 0.12 -6.32
C TYR A 26 -7.78 0.80 -7.45
N ASP A 27 -8.47 1.11 -8.57
CA ASP A 27 -7.86 1.91 -9.64
C ASP A 27 -7.49 3.32 -9.13
N CYS A 28 -8.40 3.97 -8.39
CA CYS A 28 -8.10 5.25 -7.75
C CYS A 28 -6.94 5.15 -6.76
N TYR A 29 -6.86 4.05 -5.98
CA TYR A 29 -5.78 3.81 -5.03
C TYR A 29 -4.42 3.66 -5.73
N GLN A 30 -4.33 2.79 -6.73
CA GLN A 30 -3.09 2.58 -7.48
C GLN A 30 -2.56 3.88 -8.09
N GLN A 31 -3.44 4.70 -8.69
CA GLN A 31 -3.06 5.99 -9.26
C GLN A 31 -2.63 7.04 -8.22
N SER A 32 -2.97 6.85 -6.94
CA SER A 32 -2.73 7.85 -5.89
C SER A 32 -1.60 7.51 -4.94
N VAL A 33 -1.31 6.23 -4.75
CA VAL A 33 -0.49 5.74 -3.63
C VAL A 33 0.65 4.84 -4.11
N GLN A 34 0.44 4.06 -5.16
CA GLN A 34 1.44 3.11 -5.61
C GLN A 34 2.29 3.68 -6.74
N GLU A 35 3.60 3.59 -6.57
CA GLU A 35 4.62 3.94 -7.55
C GLU A 35 5.59 2.77 -7.74
N PRO A 36 5.15 1.66 -8.39
CA PRO A 36 5.89 0.42 -8.42
C PRO A 36 7.32 0.53 -8.99
N GLU A 37 7.53 1.44 -9.92
CA GLU A 37 8.86 1.72 -10.49
C GLU A 37 9.81 2.25 -9.43
N HIS A 38 9.39 3.27 -8.73
CA HIS A 38 10.16 3.90 -7.65
C HIS A 38 10.41 2.93 -6.47
N GLU A 39 9.39 2.16 -6.08
CA GLU A 39 9.53 1.15 -5.03
C GLU A 39 10.60 0.10 -5.39
N ILE A 40 10.63 -0.35 -6.64
CA ILE A 40 11.64 -1.32 -7.11
C ILE A 40 13.04 -0.72 -7.13
N ASP A 41 13.19 0.56 -7.48
CA ASP A 41 14.48 1.24 -7.46
C ASP A 41 15.06 1.28 -6.05
N ILE A 42 14.21 1.55 -5.03
CA ILE A 42 14.61 1.51 -3.62
C ILE A 42 15.00 0.08 -3.21
N PHE A 43 14.25 -0.93 -3.61
CA PHE A 43 14.58 -2.34 -3.31
C PHE A 43 15.92 -2.74 -3.93
N ASP A 44 16.17 -2.37 -5.18
CA ASP A 44 17.41 -2.64 -5.88
C ASP A 44 18.59 -1.87 -5.25
N GLN A 45 18.37 -0.61 -4.84
CA GLN A 45 19.38 0.19 -4.14
C GLN A 45 19.74 -0.46 -2.82
N ALA A 46 18.78 -0.68 -1.93
CA ALA A 46 19.01 -1.25 -0.60
C ALA A 46 19.73 -2.61 -0.67
N PHE A 47 19.29 -3.48 -1.58
CA PHE A 47 19.89 -4.79 -1.75
C PHE A 47 21.29 -4.73 -2.34
N ARG A 48 21.53 -3.86 -3.34
CA ARG A 48 22.83 -3.68 -3.98
C ARG A 48 23.85 -3.10 -3.02
N GLU A 49 23.45 -2.16 -2.18
CA GLU A 49 24.32 -1.56 -1.16
C GLU A 49 24.72 -2.59 -0.10
N ALA A 50 23.81 -3.50 0.27
CA ALA A 50 24.12 -4.54 1.25
C ALA A 50 25.02 -5.66 0.68
N TYR A 51 24.78 -6.08 -0.58
CA TYR A 51 25.38 -7.33 -1.09
C TYR A 51 26.07 -7.21 -2.45
N ASN A 52 26.15 -6.03 -3.04
CA ASN A 52 26.82 -5.77 -4.34
C ASN A 52 26.41 -6.73 -5.48
N ARG A 53 25.17 -7.15 -5.51
CA ARG A 53 24.56 -7.98 -6.56
C ARG A 53 23.12 -7.57 -6.84
N LYS A 54 22.52 -8.09 -7.89
CA LYS A 54 21.12 -7.84 -8.26
C LYS A 54 20.19 -8.77 -7.48
N ALA A 55 19.09 -8.22 -6.96
CA ALA A 55 17.99 -8.98 -6.38
C ALA A 55 17.13 -9.62 -7.47
N LEU A 56 16.75 -10.88 -7.28
CA LEU A 56 15.95 -11.64 -8.25
C LEU A 56 14.62 -12.17 -7.69
N LYS A 57 14.51 -12.32 -6.36
CA LYS A 57 13.34 -12.86 -5.71
C LYS A 57 12.75 -11.82 -4.75
N LEU A 58 11.51 -11.45 -4.99
CA LEU A 58 10.74 -10.54 -4.14
C LEU A 58 9.64 -11.30 -3.40
N ARG A 59 9.45 -11.00 -2.13
CA ARG A 59 8.20 -11.23 -1.41
C ARG A 59 7.61 -9.88 -1.01
N GLU A 60 6.37 -9.62 -1.38
CA GLU A 60 5.60 -8.44 -1.02
C GLU A 60 4.53 -8.86 -0.01
N ASP A 61 4.72 -8.50 1.26
CA ASP A 61 3.74 -8.70 2.32
C ASP A 61 2.73 -7.56 2.30
N PHE A 62 1.46 -7.86 2.62
CA PHE A 62 0.33 -6.93 2.49
C PHE A 62 0.19 -6.38 1.08
N CYS A 63 0.38 -7.24 0.09
CA CYS A 63 0.56 -6.86 -1.31
C CYS A 63 -0.68 -6.23 -1.96
N GLY A 64 -1.84 -6.32 -1.34
CA GLY A 64 -3.07 -5.77 -1.88
C GLY A 64 -3.36 -6.22 -3.31
N THR A 65 -3.29 -5.29 -4.25
CA THR A 65 -3.45 -5.58 -5.68
C THR A 65 -2.20 -6.13 -6.36
N PHE A 66 -1.10 -6.32 -5.62
CA PHE A 66 0.22 -6.83 -6.03
C PHE A 66 0.76 -6.21 -7.33
N ALA A 67 0.50 -4.91 -7.50
CA ALA A 67 1.03 -4.17 -8.65
C ALA A 67 2.56 -4.18 -8.67
N VAL A 68 3.19 -4.06 -7.50
CA VAL A 68 4.65 -4.09 -7.34
C VAL A 68 5.23 -5.45 -7.73
N CYS A 69 4.61 -6.57 -7.30
CA CYS A 69 4.99 -7.90 -7.77
C CYS A 69 4.94 -8.04 -9.30
N CYS A 70 3.91 -7.46 -9.94
CA CYS A 70 3.78 -7.50 -11.39
C CYS A 70 4.88 -6.69 -12.06
N TYR A 71 5.12 -5.47 -11.61
CA TYR A 71 6.18 -4.61 -12.15
C TYR A 71 7.58 -5.21 -11.93
N TRP A 72 7.81 -5.83 -10.76
CA TRP A 72 9.05 -6.54 -10.45
C TRP A 72 9.39 -7.59 -11.49
N VAL A 73 8.46 -8.43 -11.89
CA VAL A 73 8.73 -9.48 -12.88
C VAL A 73 8.84 -8.93 -14.30
N GLU A 74 8.19 -7.82 -14.63
CA GLU A 74 8.35 -7.16 -15.93
C GLU A 74 9.72 -6.49 -16.08
N SER A 75 10.30 -5.96 -15.00
CA SER A 75 11.57 -5.24 -15.04
C SER A 75 12.80 -6.13 -15.35
N ASP A 76 12.71 -7.46 -15.13
CA ASP A 76 13.76 -8.41 -15.51
C ASP A 76 13.21 -9.83 -15.68
N SER A 77 13.60 -10.49 -16.78
CA SER A 77 13.14 -11.85 -17.12
C SER A 77 13.56 -12.95 -16.14
N LYS A 78 14.52 -12.69 -15.25
CA LYS A 78 14.97 -13.61 -14.21
C LYS A 78 14.28 -13.41 -12.87
N ARG A 79 13.52 -12.33 -12.71
CA ARG A 79 12.82 -11.97 -11.47
C ARG A 79 11.57 -12.82 -11.27
N SER A 80 11.31 -13.18 -10.02
CA SER A 80 10.08 -13.83 -9.56
C SER A 80 9.57 -13.14 -8.30
N ALA A 81 8.26 -13.21 -8.06
CA ALA A 81 7.61 -12.52 -6.94
C ALA A 81 6.57 -13.40 -6.26
N TRP A 82 6.42 -13.20 -4.95
CA TRP A 82 5.37 -13.75 -4.10
C TRP A 82 4.64 -12.61 -3.42
N GLY A 83 3.34 -12.44 -3.72
CA GLY A 83 2.47 -11.46 -3.07
C GLY A 83 1.58 -12.13 -2.05
N ILE A 84 1.56 -11.65 -0.81
CA ILE A 84 0.78 -12.19 0.29
C ILE A 84 -0.17 -11.12 0.82
N ASP A 85 -1.46 -11.45 0.89
CA ASP A 85 -2.51 -10.60 1.48
C ASP A 85 -3.65 -11.47 2.03
N LEU A 86 -4.40 -10.96 2.99
CA LEU A 86 -5.59 -11.64 3.54
C LEU A 86 -6.89 -11.27 2.81
N CYS A 87 -6.88 -10.23 2.02
CA CYS A 87 -8.10 -9.70 1.41
C CYS A 87 -8.37 -10.32 0.03
N GLU A 88 -9.22 -11.37 -0.02
CA GLU A 88 -9.62 -12.05 -1.25
C GLU A 88 -10.12 -11.08 -2.32
N GLU A 89 -10.96 -10.10 -1.95
CA GLU A 89 -11.51 -9.10 -2.88
C GLU A 89 -10.40 -8.33 -3.60
N THR A 90 -9.40 -7.87 -2.83
CA THR A 90 -8.27 -7.09 -3.37
C THR A 90 -7.37 -7.95 -4.24
N LEU A 91 -7.06 -9.17 -3.80
CA LEU A 91 -6.29 -10.14 -4.58
C LEU A 91 -7.00 -10.51 -5.91
N GLN A 92 -8.31 -10.73 -5.86
CA GLN A 92 -9.07 -11.03 -7.07
C GLN A 92 -9.09 -9.84 -8.05
N TRP A 93 -9.22 -8.62 -7.53
CA TRP A 93 -9.10 -7.42 -8.37
C TRP A 93 -7.73 -7.34 -9.04
N GLY A 94 -6.65 -7.57 -8.28
CA GLY A 94 -5.28 -7.60 -8.78
C GLY A 94 -5.06 -8.66 -9.87
N LYS A 95 -5.62 -9.87 -9.69
CA LYS A 95 -5.57 -10.93 -10.73
C LYS A 95 -6.19 -10.44 -12.04
N ASN A 96 -7.35 -9.78 -11.97
CA ASN A 96 -8.08 -9.31 -13.14
C ASN A 96 -7.44 -8.09 -13.82
N ASN A 97 -6.85 -7.19 -13.05
CA ASN A 97 -6.43 -5.87 -13.53
C ASN A 97 -4.90 -5.70 -13.65
N ASN A 98 -4.10 -6.46 -12.92
CA ASN A 98 -2.64 -6.40 -12.97
C ASN A 98 -2.06 -7.68 -13.58
N LEU A 99 -2.28 -8.85 -12.98
CA LEU A 99 -1.69 -10.11 -13.44
C LEU A 99 -2.08 -10.46 -14.90
N ASN A 100 -3.34 -10.28 -15.25
CA ASN A 100 -3.85 -10.55 -16.60
C ASN A 100 -3.31 -9.59 -17.67
N LYS A 101 -2.70 -8.47 -17.29
CA LYS A 101 -2.04 -7.53 -18.21
C LYS A 101 -0.60 -7.94 -18.54
N LEU A 102 0.02 -8.80 -17.72
CA LEU A 102 1.37 -9.25 -17.94
C LEU A 102 1.48 -10.07 -19.24
N LYS A 103 2.56 -9.83 -20.00
CA LYS A 103 2.77 -10.44 -21.30
C LYS A 103 3.48 -11.81 -21.19
N GLY A 104 3.07 -12.74 -22.04
CA GLY A 104 3.80 -13.97 -22.26
C GLY A 104 3.96 -14.87 -21.02
N LYS A 105 5.20 -15.06 -20.55
CA LYS A 105 5.52 -15.95 -19.42
C LYS A 105 5.61 -15.20 -18.08
N ASP A 106 5.47 -13.90 -18.07
CA ASP A 106 5.71 -13.07 -16.88
C ASP A 106 4.71 -13.37 -15.76
N SER A 107 3.45 -13.58 -16.09
CA SER A 107 2.42 -13.96 -15.12
C SER A 107 2.72 -15.26 -14.37
N ARG A 108 3.53 -16.16 -14.94
CA ARG A 108 3.92 -17.42 -14.28
C ARG A 108 5.00 -17.22 -13.22
N ARG A 109 5.61 -16.06 -13.18
CA ARG A 109 6.68 -15.70 -12.23
C ARG A 109 6.14 -14.94 -11.01
N VAL A 110 4.83 -14.65 -10.99
CA VAL A 110 4.12 -14.07 -9.85
C VAL A 110 3.27 -15.18 -9.20
N THR A 111 3.49 -15.40 -7.91
CA THR A 111 2.66 -16.28 -7.06
C THR A 111 1.90 -15.42 -6.08
N VAL A 112 0.58 -15.55 -6.02
CA VAL A 112 -0.28 -14.78 -5.11
C VAL A 112 -0.91 -15.74 -4.10
N MET A 113 -0.79 -15.41 -2.82
CA MET A 113 -1.22 -16.24 -1.70
C MET A 113 -2.18 -15.44 -0.80
N GLU A 114 -3.37 -16.02 -0.55
CA GLU A 114 -4.33 -15.51 0.42
C GLU A 114 -4.01 -16.13 1.79
N GLN A 115 -3.13 -15.47 2.54
CA GLN A 115 -2.63 -15.96 3.83
C GLN A 115 -2.23 -14.81 4.76
N ASP A 116 -2.19 -15.10 6.06
CA ASP A 116 -1.55 -14.21 7.04
C ASP A 116 -0.03 -14.22 6.80
N VAL A 117 0.56 -13.04 6.72
CA VAL A 117 2.01 -12.86 6.50
C VAL A 117 2.85 -13.52 7.61
N ARG A 118 2.26 -13.72 8.80
CA ARG A 118 2.90 -14.38 9.96
C ARG A 118 2.88 -15.91 9.87
N GLU A 119 1.99 -16.46 9.06
CA GLU A 119 1.84 -17.91 8.89
C GLU A 119 2.38 -18.41 7.55
N CYS A 120 2.77 -17.49 6.67
CA CYS A 120 3.16 -17.79 5.30
C CYS A 120 4.63 -18.19 5.18
N SER A 121 4.87 -19.28 4.48
CA SER A 121 6.21 -19.71 4.06
C SER A 121 6.34 -19.64 2.55
N THR A 122 7.38 -18.95 2.10
CA THR A 122 7.77 -18.86 0.68
C THR A 122 9.16 -19.44 0.49
N PRO A 123 9.61 -19.71 -0.75
CA PRO A 123 11.04 -19.87 -1.00
C PRO A 123 11.79 -18.65 -0.49
N GLN A 124 12.98 -18.85 0.08
CA GLN A 124 13.79 -17.73 0.57
C GLN A 124 14.01 -16.69 -0.53
N VAL A 125 13.78 -15.42 -0.18
CA VAL A 125 13.81 -14.28 -1.10
C VAL A 125 14.98 -13.35 -0.84
N ASP A 126 15.38 -12.60 -1.87
CA ASP A 126 16.41 -11.57 -1.77
C ASP A 126 15.86 -10.32 -1.07
N VAL A 127 14.63 -9.91 -1.43
CA VAL A 127 13.95 -8.76 -0.86
C VAL A 127 12.59 -9.20 -0.32
N LEU A 128 12.29 -8.83 0.92
CA LEU A 128 10.95 -8.87 1.49
C LEU A 128 10.50 -7.43 1.70
N ALA A 129 9.40 -7.04 1.04
CA ALA A 129 8.85 -5.68 1.10
C ALA A 129 7.55 -5.65 1.90
N ALA A 130 7.38 -4.63 2.75
CA ALA A 130 6.13 -4.33 3.44
C ALA A 130 5.88 -2.83 3.39
N GLN A 131 5.19 -2.39 2.34
CA GLN A 131 4.99 -0.99 2.00
C GLN A 131 3.69 -0.41 2.55
N ASN A 132 3.53 0.91 2.46
CA ASN A 132 2.36 1.67 2.88
C ASN A 132 2.02 1.48 4.37
N PHE A 133 3.04 1.41 5.23
CA PHE A 133 2.92 1.28 6.69
C PHE A 133 2.09 0.07 7.12
N SER A 134 1.92 -0.95 6.26
CA SER A 134 0.93 -2.01 6.42
C SER A 134 1.16 -2.86 7.68
N PHE A 135 2.41 -3.04 8.12
CA PHE A 135 2.71 -3.77 9.36
C PHE A 135 2.18 -3.06 10.63
N TRP A 136 1.74 -1.81 10.55
CA TRP A 136 1.11 -1.08 11.67
C TRP A 136 -0.26 -1.66 12.08
N ILE A 137 -0.80 -2.60 11.30
CA ILE A 137 -1.98 -3.39 11.69
C ILE A 137 -1.72 -4.18 12.96
N PHE A 138 -0.48 -4.57 13.22
CA PHE A 138 -0.04 -5.24 14.43
C PHE A 138 0.07 -4.22 15.56
N LYS A 139 -0.77 -4.39 16.59
CA LYS A 139 -0.94 -3.38 17.64
C LYS A 139 -0.15 -3.69 18.90
N THR A 140 0.39 -4.87 19.02
CA THR A 140 1.21 -5.27 20.17
C THR A 140 2.65 -5.53 19.73
N ARG A 141 3.58 -5.39 20.67
CA ARG A 141 4.98 -5.67 20.45
C ARG A 141 5.22 -7.12 20.02
N GLU A 142 4.47 -8.01 20.65
CA GLU A 142 4.52 -9.45 20.41
C GLU A 142 4.13 -9.78 18.97
N GLU A 143 3.05 -9.18 18.45
CA GLU A 143 2.58 -9.39 17.07
C GLU A 143 3.60 -8.91 16.04
N VAL A 144 4.21 -7.73 16.25
CA VAL A 144 5.24 -7.20 15.34
C VAL A 144 6.49 -8.08 15.40
N LEU A 145 6.91 -8.49 16.58
CA LEU A 145 8.07 -9.36 16.74
C LEU A 145 7.85 -10.72 16.07
N GLU A 146 6.66 -11.31 16.21
CA GLU A 146 6.27 -12.54 15.53
C GLU A 146 6.36 -12.36 14.00
N TYR A 147 5.78 -11.28 13.48
CA TYR A 147 5.88 -10.95 12.06
C TYR A 147 7.34 -10.82 11.59
N PHE A 148 8.17 -10.07 12.31
CA PHE A 148 9.57 -9.91 11.92
C PHE A 148 10.38 -11.20 11.99
N LYS A 149 10.09 -12.10 12.93
CA LYS A 149 10.71 -13.44 12.97
C LYS A 149 10.34 -14.29 11.76
N VAL A 150 9.08 -14.26 11.34
CA VAL A 150 8.62 -14.95 10.14
C VAL A 150 9.23 -14.32 8.89
N ALA A 151 9.27 -13.00 8.79
CA ALA A 151 9.93 -12.28 7.70
C ALA A 151 11.42 -12.68 7.60
N TYR A 152 12.15 -12.67 8.73
CA TYR A 152 13.55 -13.09 8.80
C TYR A 152 13.76 -14.53 8.31
N ALA A 153 12.92 -15.46 8.71
CA ALA A 153 13.01 -16.87 8.33
C ALA A 153 12.76 -17.11 6.82
N ASN A 154 12.03 -16.20 6.16
CA ASN A 154 11.74 -16.25 4.73
C ASN A 154 12.78 -15.52 3.87
N LEU A 155 13.72 -14.79 4.46
CA LEU A 155 14.83 -14.16 3.75
C LEU A 155 15.95 -15.16 3.46
N ALA A 156 16.61 -14.99 2.32
CA ALA A 156 17.89 -15.63 2.06
C ALA A 156 18.96 -15.14 3.07
N SER A 157 20.07 -15.88 3.18
CA SER A 157 21.20 -15.47 4.04
C SER A 157 21.75 -14.08 3.68
N GLU A 158 21.64 -13.70 2.41
CA GLU A 158 21.89 -12.39 1.85
C GLU A 158 20.54 -11.78 1.44
N GLY A 159 19.64 -11.50 2.37
CA GLY A 159 18.35 -10.91 2.12
C GLY A 159 18.15 -9.62 2.93
N VAL A 160 17.28 -8.74 2.43
CA VAL A 160 16.89 -7.50 3.10
C VAL A 160 15.37 -7.44 3.26
N ILE A 161 14.93 -6.88 4.39
CA ILE A 161 13.55 -6.41 4.52
C ILE A 161 13.53 -4.91 4.22
N VAL A 162 12.58 -4.45 3.40
CA VAL A 162 12.37 -3.03 3.08
C VAL A 162 10.96 -2.65 3.50
N MET A 163 10.87 -1.64 4.35
CA MET A 163 9.60 -1.16 4.90
C MET A 163 9.60 0.36 4.90
N ASP A 164 8.45 0.95 4.65
CA ASP A 164 8.26 2.37 4.83
C ASP A 164 7.58 2.70 6.16
N MET A 165 7.83 3.89 6.66
CA MET A 165 7.27 4.41 7.90
C MET A 165 7.01 5.90 7.77
N MET A 166 5.88 6.38 8.29
CA MET A 166 5.73 7.81 8.53
C MET A 166 6.53 8.22 9.77
N GLY A 167 7.13 9.39 9.73
CA GLY A 167 7.80 10.00 10.86
C GLY A 167 7.61 11.51 10.88
N GLY A 168 7.92 12.15 12.00
CA GLY A 168 7.83 13.60 12.15
C GLY A 168 6.70 14.06 13.04
N ARG A 169 6.67 15.37 13.31
CA ARG A 169 5.75 15.99 14.26
C ARG A 169 4.29 15.83 13.87
N ASP A 170 3.99 16.00 12.60
CA ASP A 170 2.61 16.06 12.10
C ASP A 170 1.92 14.68 12.11
N CYS A 171 2.68 13.59 12.29
CA CYS A 171 2.12 12.23 12.41
C CYS A 171 1.27 12.02 13.68
N TYR A 172 1.43 12.88 14.68
CA TYR A 172 0.68 12.81 15.93
C TYR A 172 -0.55 13.72 15.96
N ASP A 173 -0.75 14.53 14.91
CA ASP A 173 -1.91 15.39 14.81
C ASP A 173 -3.15 14.61 14.38
N SER A 174 -4.27 14.85 15.04
CA SER A 174 -5.58 14.43 14.59
C SER A 174 -6.25 15.55 13.80
N ASP A 175 -7.24 15.19 12.97
CA ASP A 175 -8.00 16.10 12.09
C ASP A 175 -7.17 16.75 10.96
N LEU A 176 -5.97 16.25 10.71
CA LEU A 176 -5.17 16.65 9.55
C LEU A 176 -5.70 15.97 8.28
N VAL A 177 -5.82 16.74 7.20
CA VAL A 177 -6.23 16.23 5.89
C VAL A 177 -5.27 16.72 4.81
N ASP A 178 -4.44 15.81 4.30
CA ASP A 178 -3.65 16.06 3.10
C ASP A 178 -4.50 15.84 1.83
N LYS A 179 -4.27 16.69 0.80
CA LYS A 179 -5.07 16.68 -0.44
C LYS A 179 -4.19 16.81 -1.65
N ARG A 180 -4.15 15.77 -2.46
CA ARG A 180 -3.41 15.75 -3.73
C ARG A 180 -4.35 15.67 -4.93
N THR A 181 -4.03 16.38 -6.01
CA THR A 181 -4.75 16.26 -7.28
C THR A 181 -4.06 15.20 -8.12
N ILE A 182 -4.71 14.05 -8.30
CA ILE A 182 -4.15 12.90 -9.00
C ILE A 182 -4.40 13.01 -10.50
N VAL A 183 -5.66 13.20 -10.90
CA VAL A 183 -6.02 13.36 -12.31
C VAL A 183 -6.72 14.71 -12.50
N LYS A 184 -6.27 15.50 -13.48
CA LYS A 184 -6.88 16.79 -13.85
C LYS A 184 -7.99 16.60 -14.89
N GLY A 185 -8.90 17.58 -14.99
CA GLY A 185 -9.91 17.66 -16.03
C GLY A 185 -11.28 17.07 -15.64
N LYS A 186 -12.15 16.88 -16.64
CA LYS A 186 -13.58 16.54 -16.43
C LYS A 186 -13.80 15.15 -15.80
N LYS A 187 -12.86 14.25 -15.93
CA LYS A 187 -12.88 12.89 -15.32
C LYS A 187 -11.90 12.79 -14.16
N GLY A 188 -11.31 13.91 -13.74
CA GLY A 188 -10.30 13.95 -12.72
C GLY A 188 -10.82 13.69 -11.32
N PHE A 189 -9.90 13.36 -10.42
CA PHE A 189 -10.17 13.21 -9.01
C PHE A 189 -9.02 13.70 -8.14
N LYS A 190 -9.34 13.94 -6.86
CA LYS A 190 -8.41 14.28 -5.79
C LYS A 190 -8.40 13.17 -4.76
N TYR A 191 -7.23 12.80 -4.33
CA TYR A 191 -6.97 11.95 -3.17
C TYR A 191 -6.98 12.82 -1.90
N HIS A 192 -7.60 12.31 -0.84
CA HIS A 192 -7.58 12.92 0.50
C HIS A 192 -7.16 11.86 1.51
N TRP A 193 -6.04 12.09 2.17
CA TRP A 193 -5.60 11.35 3.33
C TRP A 193 -6.04 12.07 4.60
N GLU A 194 -6.85 11.43 5.43
CA GLU A 194 -7.36 11.98 6.68
C GLU A 194 -6.74 11.23 7.86
N GLN A 195 -6.01 11.95 8.72
CA GLN A 195 -5.58 11.49 10.03
C GLN A 195 -6.71 11.78 11.02
N ALA A 196 -7.61 10.82 11.22
CA ALA A 196 -8.87 11.05 11.91
C ALA A 196 -8.77 10.90 13.44
N TYR A 197 -7.74 10.22 13.92
CA TYR A 197 -7.61 9.93 15.34
C TYR A 197 -6.18 9.51 15.70
N PHE A 198 -5.68 10.01 16.82
CA PHE A 198 -4.47 9.55 17.47
C PHE A 198 -4.65 9.50 18.99
N ASN A 199 -4.21 8.42 19.63
CA ASN A 199 -4.21 8.28 21.08
C ASN A 199 -2.78 8.18 21.61
N PRO A 200 -2.28 9.21 22.32
CA PRO A 200 -0.90 9.25 22.80
C PRO A 200 -0.56 8.24 23.90
N VAL A 201 -1.58 7.60 24.52
CA VAL A 201 -1.36 6.62 25.59
C VAL A 201 -0.91 5.28 25.04
N ASN A 202 -1.44 4.89 23.88
CA ASN A 202 -1.18 3.57 23.29
C ASN A 202 -0.78 3.64 21.82
N SER A 203 -0.56 4.84 21.28
CA SER A 203 -0.20 5.11 19.88
C SER A 203 -1.21 4.58 18.84
N HIS A 204 -2.46 4.26 19.24
CA HIS A 204 -3.47 3.87 18.29
C HIS A 204 -3.88 5.06 17.44
N CYS A 205 -4.01 4.83 16.14
CA CYS A 205 -4.34 5.84 15.15
C CYS A 205 -5.35 5.30 14.12
N LYS A 206 -6.13 6.21 13.54
CA LYS A 206 -7.08 5.89 12.47
C LYS A 206 -6.89 6.83 11.31
N PHE A 207 -6.82 6.24 10.13
CA PHE A 207 -6.66 6.98 8.88
C PHE A 207 -7.75 6.57 7.90
N TYR A 208 -8.10 7.51 7.01
CA TYR A 208 -9.07 7.27 5.95
C TYR A 208 -8.56 7.83 4.63
N ILE A 209 -8.80 7.08 3.56
CA ILE A 209 -8.65 7.58 2.19
C ILE A 209 -10.02 7.91 1.63
N HIS A 210 -10.13 9.10 1.03
CA HIS A 210 -11.32 9.55 0.33
C HIS A 210 -10.94 10.00 -1.08
N PHE A 211 -11.85 9.81 -2.03
CA PHE A 211 -11.70 10.35 -3.38
C PHE A 211 -12.80 11.39 -3.66
N LYS A 212 -12.41 12.55 -4.16
CA LYS A 212 -13.32 13.61 -4.59
C LYS A 212 -13.21 13.83 -6.08
N PHE A 213 -14.30 13.65 -6.80
CA PHE A 213 -14.35 13.70 -8.26
C PHE A 213 -14.71 15.09 -8.80
N ALA A 214 -14.46 15.30 -10.10
CA ALA A 214 -14.65 16.59 -10.77
C ALA A 214 -16.11 17.08 -10.79
N ASP A 215 -17.09 16.18 -10.72
CA ASP A 215 -18.52 16.49 -10.61
C ASP A 215 -18.96 16.85 -9.16
N GLY A 216 -18.01 16.87 -8.22
CA GLY A 216 -18.26 17.16 -6.81
C GLY A 216 -18.68 15.93 -5.98
N SER A 217 -18.94 14.78 -6.61
CA SER A 217 -19.23 13.54 -5.90
C SER A 217 -17.99 13.02 -5.14
N LYS A 218 -18.23 12.18 -4.12
CA LYS A 218 -17.18 11.70 -3.23
C LYS A 218 -17.36 10.21 -2.92
N MET A 219 -16.26 9.49 -2.95
CA MET A 219 -16.13 8.18 -2.34
C MET A 219 -15.49 8.38 -0.96
N LYS A 220 -16.33 8.40 0.08
CA LYS A 220 -15.86 8.63 1.45
C LYS A 220 -15.40 7.32 2.07
N LYS A 221 -14.26 7.37 2.80
CA LYS A 221 -13.68 6.21 3.51
C LYS A 221 -13.56 5.00 2.58
N ALA A 222 -13.05 5.25 1.36
CA ALA A 222 -12.77 4.20 0.38
C ALA A 222 -11.86 3.13 0.96
N PHE A 223 -10.88 3.58 1.76
CA PHE A 223 -10.04 2.73 2.61
C PHE A 223 -10.02 3.28 4.03
N GLN A 224 -9.89 2.38 5.00
CA GLN A 224 -9.91 2.68 6.42
C GLN A 224 -8.83 1.87 7.09
N TYR A 225 -8.05 2.54 7.93
CA TYR A 225 -6.94 1.95 8.65
C TYR A 225 -7.14 2.17 10.16
N ASP A 226 -6.97 1.11 10.93
CA ASP A 226 -6.98 1.10 12.40
C ASP A 226 -5.66 0.50 12.84
N TRP A 227 -4.67 1.37 13.07
CA TRP A 227 -3.28 1.03 13.24
C TRP A 227 -2.74 1.42 14.62
N ARG A 228 -1.54 0.92 14.93
CA ARG A 228 -0.67 1.49 15.96
C ARG A 228 0.51 2.16 15.26
N PHE A 229 0.75 3.41 15.60
CA PHE A 229 1.95 4.13 15.21
C PHE A 229 3.18 3.52 15.91
N TRP A 230 4.16 3.10 15.15
CA TRP A 230 5.43 2.58 15.62
C TRP A 230 6.54 3.59 15.33
N THR A 231 7.41 3.82 16.31
CA THR A 231 8.59 4.69 16.13
C THR A 231 9.75 3.93 15.51
N ILE A 232 10.65 4.64 14.83
CA ILE A 232 11.87 4.04 14.25
C ILE A 232 12.70 3.29 15.31
N PRO A 233 12.95 3.82 16.53
CA PRO A 233 13.67 3.06 17.56
C PRO A 233 12.98 1.76 17.93
N GLU A 234 11.65 1.75 18.16
CA GLU A 234 10.91 0.52 18.48
C GLU A 234 11.05 -0.54 17.39
N VAL A 235 10.90 -0.14 16.11
CA VAL A 235 11.01 -1.05 14.97
C VAL A 235 12.43 -1.60 14.83
N ARG A 236 13.46 -0.76 14.98
CA ARG A 236 14.87 -1.20 14.94
C ARG A 236 15.20 -2.20 16.03
N GLU A 237 14.75 -1.96 17.27
CA GLU A 237 14.95 -2.88 18.39
C GLU A 237 14.26 -4.22 18.13
N LEU A 238 13.04 -4.22 17.61
CA LEU A 238 12.28 -5.42 17.27
C LEU A 238 12.91 -6.22 16.14
N LEU A 239 13.45 -5.54 15.12
CA LEU A 239 14.18 -6.20 14.03
C LEU A 239 15.44 -6.89 14.56
N MET A 240 16.24 -6.23 15.41
CA MET A 240 17.40 -6.84 16.05
C MET A 240 17.04 -8.06 16.90
N GLU A 241 15.94 -7.99 17.66
CA GLU A 241 15.42 -9.11 18.46
C GLU A 241 14.91 -10.26 17.59
N ALA A 242 14.38 -9.97 16.40
CA ALA A 242 13.94 -10.97 15.43
C ALA A 242 15.11 -11.69 14.72
N GLY A 243 16.34 -11.18 14.83
CA GLY A 243 17.55 -11.80 14.29
C GLY A 243 18.24 -11.03 13.18
N PHE A 244 17.73 -9.87 12.77
CA PHE A 244 18.40 -9.01 11.80
C PHE A 244 19.69 -8.45 12.40
N LYS A 245 20.73 -8.33 11.56
CA LYS A 245 22.07 -7.94 12.02
C LYS A 245 22.27 -6.44 12.08
N ASP A 246 21.58 -5.72 11.19
CA ASP A 246 21.72 -4.27 11.04
C ASP A 246 20.43 -3.67 10.48
N THR A 247 20.28 -2.37 10.64
CA THR A 247 19.15 -1.60 10.12
C THR A 247 19.65 -0.26 9.58
N VAL A 248 19.27 0.06 8.36
CA VAL A 248 19.58 1.35 7.71
C VAL A 248 18.27 2.12 7.58
N VAL A 249 18.32 3.42 7.86
CA VAL A 249 17.18 4.33 7.63
C VAL A 249 17.51 5.19 6.43
N TYR A 250 16.65 5.18 5.45
CA TYR A 250 16.70 6.08 4.30
C TYR A 250 15.68 7.20 4.52
N TRP A 251 16.06 8.42 4.17
CA TRP A 251 15.19 9.58 4.20
C TRP A 251 14.92 10.04 2.78
N GLU A 252 13.66 10.35 2.51
CA GLU A 252 13.30 11.05 1.29
C GLU A 252 13.85 12.48 1.38
N GLU A 253 14.65 12.88 0.42
CA GLU A 253 15.15 14.25 0.34
C GLU A 253 14.13 15.10 -0.43
N ASP A 254 13.72 16.22 0.19
CA ASP A 254 12.95 17.26 -0.52
C ASP A 254 13.85 17.86 -1.63
N THR A 255 13.69 17.39 -2.85
CA THR A 255 14.27 18.06 -4.01
C THR A 255 13.32 19.17 -4.44
N GLU A 256 13.84 20.37 -4.75
CA GLU A 256 13.03 21.52 -5.23
C GLU A 256 12.23 21.19 -6.51
N ASP A 257 12.59 20.12 -7.21
CA ASP A 257 11.89 19.55 -8.37
C ASP A 257 11.35 18.17 -7.99
N ASP A 258 10.03 18.05 -7.80
CA ASP A 258 9.28 16.84 -7.43
C ASP A 258 9.46 15.60 -8.37
N GLU A 259 10.33 15.67 -9.37
CA GLU A 259 10.47 14.63 -10.39
C GLU A 259 11.55 13.58 -10.08
N ASP A 260 12.46 13.83 -9.11
CA ASP A 260 13.54 12.89 -8.79
C ASP A 260 13.78 12.81 -7.26
N ALA A 261 12.85 12.20 -6.52
CA ALA A 261 13.07 11.91 -5.12
C ALA A 261 14.31 11.01 -4.94
N THR A 262 15.34 11.51 -4.26
CA THR A 262 16.55 10.76 -3.92
C THR A 262 16.50 10.36 -2.45
N TRP A 263 17.04 9.18 -2.14
CA TRP A 263 17.08 8.67 -0.78
C TRP A 263 18.49 8.74 -0.23
N SER A 264 18.66 9.41 0.92
CA SER A 264 19.92 9.48 1.67
C SER A 264 19.86 8.67 2.97
N LYS A 265 21.04 8.28 3.50
CA LYS A 265 21.20 7.55 4.77
C LYS A 265 21.33 8.50 5.95
#